data_1ec05fc30711a4943702fd86615cb101
#
_entry.id   1ec05fc30711a4943702fd86615cb101
#
_cell.length_a   1.000
_cell.length_b   1.000
_cell.length_c   1.000
_cell.angle_alpha   90.00
_cell.angle_beta   90.00
_cell.angle_gamma   90.00
#
_symmetry.space_group_name_H-M   'P 1'
#
loop_
_entity.id
_entity.type
_entity.pdbx_description
1 polymer ?
#
loop_
_entity_poly.entity_id
_entity_poly.type
_entity_poly.pdbx_seq_one_letter_code
_entity_poly.pdbx_strand_id
1 'polypeptide(L)'
;IRMIHITDIRYAERIDKHIDYHLTDNTVIHSTSFNGSFQNAVAGLLAHKRMLLVGSSFVVNLFHVTEVTRTDLLLTGNLHVPVPRRMYDTVKREWADFWLNGGRYHAF
;
A
#
# COMPACT_ATOMS: atom_id res chain seq x y z
N ILE A 1 9.70 9.36 18.79
CA ILE A 1 8.50 8.66 18.32
C ILE A 1 7.64 9.63 17.54
N ARG A 2 7.20 9.21 16.41
CA ARG A 2 6.39 10.04 15.53
C ARG A 2 5.08 9.32 15.22
N MET A 3 3.98 10.04 15.33
CA MET A 3 2.67 9.54 14.92
C MET A 3 2.53 9.71 13.41
N ILE A 4 2.10 8.65 12.72
CA ILE A 4 1.86 8.68 11.30
C ILE A 4 0.38 8.39 11.07
N HIS A 5 -0.28 9.26 10.30
CA HIS A 5 -1.68 9.03 9.94
C HIS A 5 -1.74 8.07 8.74
N ILE A 6 -2.69 7.15 8.78
CA ILE A 6 -2.90 6.18 7.70
C ILE A 6 -3.07 6.89 6.35
N THR A 7 -3.78 8.02 6.34
CA THR A 7 -4.01 8.79 5.11
C THR A 7 -2.74 9.33 4.48
N ASP A 8 -1.68 9.47 5.26
CA ASP A 8 -0.41 10.01 4.78
C ASP A 8 0.55 8.93 4.29
N ILE A 9 0.18 7.66 4.36
CA ILE A 9 1.00 6.56 3.87
C ILE A 9 0.58 6.21 2.46
N ARG A 10 1.52 6.34 1.50
CA ARG A 10 1.30 5.86 0.15
C ARG A 10 1.46 4.37 0.07
N TYR A 11 2.56 3.86 0.59
CA TYR A 11 2.78 2.42 0.71
C TYR A 11 3.85 2.13 1.75
N ALA A 12 3.86 0.90 2.22
CA ALA A 12 4.89 0.37 3.11
C ALA A 12 5.62 -0.74 2.38
N GLU A 13 6.92 -0.78 2.53
CA GLU A 13 7.78 -1.73 1.85
C GLU A 13 8.65 -2.47 2.85
N ARG A 14 8.74 -3.79 2.67
CA ARG A 14 9.67 -4.59 3.45
C ARG A 14 11.08 -4.40 2.89
N ILE A 15 11.99 -3.96 3.75
CA ILE A 15 13.43 -3.89 3.44
C ILE A 15 14.13 -4.78 4.47
N ASP A 16 14.45 -6.00 4.06
CA ASP A 16 15.02 -7.02 4.93
C ASP A 16 14.10 -7.24 6.15
N LYS A 17 14.51 -6.86 7.34
CA LYS A 17 13.70 -7.00 8.57
C LYS A 17 13.12 -5.67 9.05
N HIS A 18 13.08 -4.68 8.20
CA HIS A 18 12.53 -3.36 8.51
C HIS A 18 11.39 -3.04 7.55
N ILE A 19 10.60 -2.06 7.93
CA ILE A 19 9.52 -1.55 7.08
C ILE A 19 9.81 -0.09 6.78
N ASP A 20 9.82 0.26 5.49
CA ASP A 20 9.91 1.64 5.05
C ASP A 20 8.52 2.14 4.70
N TYR A 21 8.08 3.20 5.40
CA TYR A 21 6.79 3.85 5.14
C TYR A 21 7.04 5.06 4.24
N HIS A 22 6.49 5.01 3.04
CA HIS A 22 6.60 6.09 2.05
C HIS A 22 5.41 7.01 2.18
N LEU A 23 5.66 8.25 2.61
CA LEU A 23 4.61 9.19 2.96
C LEU A 23 4.28 10.15 1.81
N THR A 24 3.13 10.81 1.93
CA THR A 24 2.63 11.72 0.90
C THR A 24 3.49 12.98 0.74
N ASP A 25 4.27 13.34 1.75
CA ASP A 25 5.21 14.46 1.69
C ASP A 25 6.58 14.07 1.12
N ASN A 26 6.68 12.84 0.55
CA ASN A 26 7.90 12.28 -0.02
C ASN A 26 8.97 11.91 1.01
N THR A 27 8.64 11.93 2.30
CA THR A 27 9.57 11.40 3.31
C THR A 27 9.39 9.89 3.44
N VAL A 28 10.42 9.23 3.91
CA VAL A 28 10.41 7.80 4.20
C VAL A 28 10.73 7.61 5.68
N ILE A 29 9.85 6.90 6.38
CA ILE A 29 10.05 6.58 7.79
C ILE A 29 10.48 5.13 7.88
N HIS A 30 11.61 4.88 8.52
CA HIS A 30 12.15 3.53 8.72
C HIS A 30 11.68 3.00 10.08
N SER A 31 11.10 1.82 10.10
CA SER A 31 10.72 1.17 11.34
C SER A 31 11.93 0.55 12.04
N THR A 32 11.75 0.15 13.29
CA THR A 32 12.68 -0.78 13.93
C THR A 32 12.52 -2.16 13.30
N SER A 33 13.46 -3.06 13.55
CA SER A 33 13.38 -4.41 13.02
C SER A 33 12.18 -5.17 13.61
N PHE A 34 11.61 -6.07 12.83
CA PHE A 34 10.51 -6.93 13.27
C PHE A 34 10.92 -8.40 13.20
N ASN A 35 10.22 -9.23 13.96
CA ASN A 35 10.39 -10.67 13.94
C ASN A 35 9.17 -11.30 13.26
N GLY A 36 9.36 -12.47 12.66
CA GLY A 36 8.28 -13.19 12.01
C GLY A 36 8.02 -12.68 10.60
N SER A 37 6.78 -12.82 10.14
CA SER A 37 6.42 -12.47 8.77
C SER A 37 6.12 -10.98 8.63
N PHE A 38 6.32 -10.48 7.42
CA PHE A 38 5.95 -9.12 7.08
C PHE A 38 4.44 -8.91 7.27
N GLN A 39 3.62 -9.89 6.85
CA GLN A 39 2.17 -9.78 6.98
C GLN A 39 1.75 -9.58 8.44
N ASN A 40 2.36 -10.32 9.37
CA ASN A 40 2.07 -10.13 10.79
C ASN A 40 2.54 -8.78 11.29
N ALA A 41 3.71 -8.33 10.84
CA ALA A 41 4.25 -7.04 11.25
C ALA A 41 3.36 -5.88 10.83
N VAL A 42 2.67 -6.00 9.69
CA VAL A 42 1.79 -4.94 9.17
C VAL A 42 0.29 -5.23 9.40
N ALA A 43 -0.04 -6.18 10.28
CA ALA A 43 -1.44 -6.58 10.49
C ALA A 43 -2.33 -5.40 10.90
N GLY A 44 -1.82 -4.50 11.74
CA GLY A 44 -2.57 -3.31 12.14
C GLY A 44 -2.87 -2.39 10.96
N LEU A 45 -1.92 -2.27 10.04
CA LEU A 45 -2.11 -1.47 8.84
C LEU A 45 -3.14 -2.13 7.92
N LEU A 46 -3.06 -3.45 7.75
CA LEU A 46 -3.97 -4.20 6.89
C LEU A 46 -5.40 -4.23 7.40
N ALA A 47 -5.65 -3.86 8.65
CA ALA A 47 -7.00 -3.76 9.20
C ALA A 47 -7.80 -2.63 8.54
N HIS A 48 -7.15 -1.69 7.87
CA HIS A 48 -7.82 -0.58 7.20
C HIS A 48 -8.21 -0.96 5.78
N LYS A 49 -9.43 -0.62 5.39
CA LYS A 49 -10.00 -1.01 4.09
C LYS A 49 -9.20 -0.50 2.89
N ARG A 50 -8.50 0.62 3.05
CA ARG A 50 -7.73 1.21 1.96
C ARG A 50 -6.39 0.54 1.73
N MET A 51 -5.96 -0.31 2.65
CA MET A 51 -4.65 -0.95 2.59
C MET A 51 -4.75 -2.35 2.00
N LEU A 52 -3.89 -2.64 1.04
CA LEU A 52 -3.87 -3.92 0.34
C LEU A 52 -2.45 -4.49 0.38
N LEU A 53 -2.35 -5.75 0.81
CA LEU A 53 -1.08 -6.49 0.73
C LEU A 53 -0.84 -6.91 -0.71
N VAL A 54 0.30 -6.49 -1.27
CA VAL A 54 0.69 -6.81 -2.65
C VAL A 54 1.96 -7.63 -2.59
N GLY A 55 1.84 -8.91 -2.89
CA GLY A 55 2.96 -9.85 -2.76
C GLY A 55 3.34 -10.06 -1.30
N SER A 56 4.64 -10.25 -1.07
CA SER A 56 5.16 -10.52 0.27
C SER A 56 5.93 -9.34 0.86
N SER A 57 5.99 -8.21 0.16
CA SER A 57 6.87 -7.11 0.54
C SER A 57 6.25 -5.72 0.51
N PHE A 58 4.99 -5.60 0.09
CA PHE A 58 4.35 -4.29 -0.04
C PHE A 58 2.96 -4.28 0.56
N VAL A 59 2.63 -3.17 1.23
CA VAL A 59 1.25 -2.81 1.58
C VAL A 59 0.97 -1.47 0.93
N VAL A 60 -0.05 -1.40 0.10
CA VAL A 60 -0.34 -0.23 -0.72
C VAL A 60 -1.63 0.43 -0.26
N ASN A 61 -1.63 1.75 -0.18
CA ASN A 61 -2.82 2.53 0.08
C ASN A 61 -3.57 2.75 -1.23
N LEU A 62 -4.70 2.07 -1.39
CA LEU A 62 -5.49 2.12 -2.62
C LEU A 62 -5.96 3.54 -2.98
N PHE A 63 -6.13 4.39 -1.98
CA PHE A 63 -6.51 5.78 -2.20
C PHE A 63 -5.49 6.54 -3.06
N HIS A 64 -4.23 6.15 -2.98
CA HIS A 64 -3.14 6.82 -3.71
C HIS A 64 -2.76 6.11 -5.00
N VAL A 65 -3.43 5.02 -5.34
CA VAL A 65 -3.19 4.32 -6.62
C VAL A 65 -3.90 5.08 -7.72
N THR A 66 -3.18 5.43 -8.77
CA THR A 66 -3.71 6.16 -9.92
C THR A 66 -3.94 5.26 -11.12
N GLU A 67 -3.21 4.15 -11.20
CA GLU A 67 -3.32 3.24 -12.33
C GLU A 67 -2.85 1.85 -11.95
N VAL A 68 -3.49 0.82 -12.47
CA VAL A 68 -3.08 -0.57 -12.33
C VAL A 68 -2.67 -1.07 -13.72
N THR A 69 -1.42 -1.45 -13.86
CA THR A 69 -0.93 -2.11 -15.07
C THR A 69 -0.66 -3.57 -14.76
N ARG A 70 -0.33 -4.37 -15.78
CA ARG A 70 -0.06 -5.79 -15.56
C ARG A 70 1.19 -6.05 -14.74
N THR A 71 2.09 -5.08 -14.65
CA THR A 71 3.36 -5.24 -13.95
C THR A 71 3.49 -4.36 -12.72
N ASP A 72 2.72 -3.26 -12.65
CA ASP A 72 2.92 -2.26 -11.60
C ASP A 72 1.61 -1.61 -11.16
N LEU A 73 1.65 -1.11 -9.92
CA LEU A 73 0.73 -0.08 -9.46
C LEU A 73 1.45 1.25 -9.55
N LEU A 74 0.79 2.23 -10.18
CA LEU A 74 1.29 3.59 -10.20
C LEU A 74 0.57 4.37 -9.10
N LEU A 75 1.35 5.09 -8.31
CA LEU A 75 0.84 5.88 -7.19
C LEU A 75 1.11 7.36 -7.40
N THR A 76 0.41 8.19 -6.66
CA THR A 76 0.67 9.63 -6.64
C THR A 76 2.14 9.86 -6.30
N GLY A 77 2.73 10.93 -6.85
CA GLY A 77 4.14 11.23 -6.63
C GLY A 77 5.09 10.46 -7.53
N ASN A 78 4.56 9.86 -8.62
CA ASN A 78 5.35 9.11 -9.61
C ASN A 78 6.05 7.89 -8.99
N LEU A 79 5.40 7.26 -8.04
CA LEU A 79 5.93 6.05 -7.41
C LEU A 79 5.31 4.81 -8.04
N HIS A 80 6.07 3.72 -8.04
CA HIS A 80 5.64 2.45 -8.60
C HIS A 80 5.81 1.35 -7.57
N VAL A 81 4.84 0.42 -7.52
CA VAL A 81 4.95 -0.79 -6.72
C VAL A 81 4.75 -1.97 -7.67
N PRO A 82 5.70 -2.92 -7.73
CA PRO A 82 5.55 -4.07 -8.61
C PRO A 82 4.40 -4.96 -8.18
N VAL A 83 3.67 -5.49 -9.16
CA VAL A 83 2.56 -6.40 -8.92
C VAL A 83 2.97 -7.79 -9.38
N PRO A 84 3.01 -8.77 -8.48
CA PRO A 84 3.26 -10.15 -8.90
C PRO A 84 2.21 -10.59 -9.92
N ARG A 85 2.64 -11.28 -10.94
CA ARG A 85 1.78 -11.68 -12.05
C ARG A 85 0.50 -12.37 -11.59
N ARG A 86 0.63 -13.26 -10.59
CA ARG A 86 -0.51 -14.00 -10.05
C ARG A 86 -1.52 -13.13 -9.31
N MET A 87 -1.13 -11.92 -8.93
CA MET A 87 -1.98 -11.02 -8.14
C MET A 87 -2.68 -9.94 -8.98
N TYR A 88 -2.38 -9.88 -10.27
CA TYR A 88 -2.91 -8.80 -11.11
C TYR A 88 -4.44 -8.70 -11.03
N ASP A 89 -5.14 -9.81 -11.21
CA ASP A 89 -6.60 -9.80 -11.20
C ASP A 89 -7.16 -9.43 -9.82
N THR A 90 -6.54 -9.91 -8.76
CA THR A 90 -6.94 -9.58 -7.39
C THR A 90 -6.75 -8.09 -7.11
N VAL A 91 -5.59 -7.55 -7.44
CA VAL A 91 -5.27 -6.14 -7.21
C VAL A 91 -6.21 -5.24 -8.00
N LYS A 92 -6.44 -5.57 -9.25
CA LYS A 92 -7.34 -4.81 -10.11
C LYS A 92 -8.75 -4.78 -9.54
N ARG A 93 -9.25 -5.94 -9.09
CA ARG A 93 -10.59 -6.04 -8.50
C ARG A 93 -10.69 -5.27 -7.19
N GLU A 94 -9.69 -5.39 -6.30
CA GLU A 94 -9.71 -4.70 -5.02
C GLU A 94 -9.66 -3.18 -5.20
N TRP A 95 -8.91 -2.71 -6.17
CA TRP A 95 -8.85 -1.29 -6.47
C TRP A 95 -10.19 -0.79 -7.03
N ALA A 96 -10.81 -1.55 -7.94
CA ALA A 96 -12.11 -1.19 -8.48
C ALA A 96 -13.19 -1.18 -7.40
N ASP A 97 -13.18 -2.18 -6.52
CA ASP A 97 -14.14 -2.26 -5.41
C ASP A 97 -13.96 -1.10 -4.44
N PHE A 98 -12.72 -0.73 -4.15
CA PHE A 98 -12.43 0.40 -3.29
C PHE A 98 -13.05 1.69 -3.84
N TRP A 99 -12.91 1.92 -5.13
CA TRP A 99 -13.49 3.09 -5.78
C TRP A 99 -15.01 3.07 -5.77
N LEU A 100 -15.61 1.92 -6.11
CA LEU A 100 -17.05 1.78 -6.22
C LEU A 100 -17.75 1.83 -4.87
N ASN A 101 -17.09 1.42 -3.81
CA ASN A 101 -17.66 1.31 -2.48
C ASN A 101 -17.25 2.45 -1.55
N GLY A 102 -17.06 3.64 -2.10
CA GLY A 102 -16.86 4.84 -1.31
C GLY A 102 -15.43 5.12 -0.91
N GLY A 103 -14.52 4.46 -1.56
CA GLY A 103 -13.10 4.74 -1.29
C GLY A 103 -12.75 6.16 -1.65
N ARG A 104 -13.34 6.63 -2.74
CA ARG A 104 -13.04 7.96 -3.21
C ARG A 104 -14.15 8.47 -4.08
N TYR A 105 -14.97 8.88 -4.16
CA TYR A 105 -15.96 8.94 -4.90
C TYR A 105 -16.51 9.71 -5.41
N HIS A 106 -16.67 9.83 -5.58
CA HIS A 106 -17.15 9.83 -6.13
C HIS A 106 -17.84 10.35 -6.79
N ALA A 107 -17.91 10.53 -7.06
CA ALA A 107 -18.45 10.75 -7.58
C ALA A 107 -18.95 11.11 -8.28
N PHE A 108 -19.24 11.30 -8.62
CA PHE A 108 -19.73 11.66 -9.27
C PHE A 108 -20.39 12.00 -9.42
#